data_9525620989c8fda6aee6e84fa72cd6f5
#
_entry.id   9525620989c8fda6aee6e84fa72cd6f5
#
_cell.length_a   1.000
_cell.length_b   1.000
_cell.length_c   1.000
_cell.angle_alpha   90.00
_cell.angle_beta   90.00
_cell.angle_gamma   90.00
#
_symmetry.space_group_name_H-M   'P 1'
#
loop_
_entity.id
_entity.type
_entity.pdbx_description
1 polymer ?
#
loop_
_entity_poly.entity_id
_entity_poly.type
_entity_poly.pdbx_seq_one_letter_code
_entity_poly.pdbx_strand_id
1 'polypeptide(L)'
;VTGLVIGLINAGIIAAIANVAQGVQVMLIFLAVVIAVLGVASIFLIPDFKGEIDKNAKLFSLKEAVEAIKHPGVIWACVAYFCVYAVYQGATYTTPYLTQCFNADGNLVNVVGLIRTYGIGLIAGPVVGWLATKLKSPSKVILGAFILSIAVLLGFIVFPHDPGAAMVAATLVVVFGFTTYGAFSIGSSPLSEIKIPMRIFGTAAGVLSVVGFMPDVFIHTWYGGLIDAQGIDAYTSIFGFEIMFGVIGCVCLVMLLRTIKKHFGAESVDKAEEAEAAEIAGGEATI
;
A
#
# COMPACT_ATOMS: atom_id res chain seq x y z
N VAL A 1 14.64 -4.21 -5.62
CA VAL A 1 15.65 -4.58 -6.65
C VAL A 1 14.99 -5.30 -7.81
N THR A 2 14.18 -6.34 -7.58
CA THR A 2 13.54 -7.15 -8.65
C THR A 2 12.64 -6.30 -9.56
N GLY A 3 11.80 -5.43 -9.00
CA GLY A 3 10.93 -4.54 -9.76
C GLY A 3 11.69 -3.57 -10.65
N LEU A 4 12.83 -3.04 -10.18
CA LEU A 4 13.70 -2.16 -10.96
C LEU A 4 14.32 -2.91 -12.16
N VAL A 5 14.82 -4.11 -11.95
CA VAL A 5 15.39 -4.94 -13.02
C VAL A 5 14.35 -5.26 -14.08
N ILE A 6 13.16 -5.72 -13.66
CA ILE A 6 12.04 -6.01 -14.57
C ILE A 6 11.60 -4.75 -15.31
N GLY A 7 11.51 -3.61 -14.61
CA GLY A 7 11.15 -2.32 -15.20
C GLY A 7 12.15 -1.85 -16.27
N LEU A 8 13.45 -2.01 -16.03
CA LEU A 8 14.49 -1.67 -17.01
C LEU A 8 14.44 -2.60 -18.24
N ILE A 9 14.22 -3.90 -18.04
CA ILE A 9 14.05 -4.86 -19.14
C ILE A 9 12.84 -4.49 -19.97
N ASN A 10 11.69 -4.19 -19.34
CA ASN A 10 10.46 -3.79 -20.03
C ASN A 10 10.64 -2.49 -20.81
N ALA A 11 11.27 -1.48 -20.21
CA ALA A 11 11.58 -0.23 -20.90
C ALA A 11 12.49 -0.46 -22.12
N GLY A 12 13.50 -1.35 -21.98
CA GLY A 12 14.37 -1.73 -23.07
C GLY A 12 13.63 -2.43 -24.22
N ILE A 13 12.71 -3.35 -23.92
CA ILE A 13 11.88 -4.03 -24.92
C ILE A 13 11.00 -3.03 -25.67
N ILE A 14 10.31 -2.13 -24.94
CA ILE A 14 9.45 -1.13 -25.57
C ILE A 14 10.26 -0.16 -26.44
N ALA A 15 11.44 0.28 -25.96
CA ALA A 15 12.29 1.19 -26.71
C ALA A 15 12.90 0.55 -27.98
N ALA A 16 13.11 -0.76 -27.98
CA ALA A 16 13.67 -1.49 -29.13
C ALA A 16 12.64 -1.76 -30.27
N ILE A 17 11.34 -1.59 -29.98
CA ILE A 17 10.26 -1.90 -30.90
C ILE A 17 9.59 -0.59 -31.34
N ALA A 18 9.66 -0.29 -32.64
CA ALA A 18 9.13 0.96 -33.22
C ALA A 18 7.59 1.12 -33.05
N ASN A 19 6.87 0.01 -32.87
CA ASN A 19 5.41 0.02 -32.63
C ASN A 19 5.13 -0.27 -31.13
N VAL A 20 4.64 0.75 -30.42
CA VAL A 20 4.35 0.66 -28.96
C VAL A 20 3.40 -0.49 -28.63
N ALA A 21 2.37 -0.74 -29.45
CA ALA A 21 1.43 -1.83 -29.21
C ALA A 21 2.09 -3.21 -29.30
N GLN A 22 2.98 -3.40 -30.30
CA GLN A 22 3.78 -4.63 -30.40
C GLN A 22 4.78 -4.75 -29.25
N GLY A 23 5.41 -3.64 -28.85
CA GLY A 23 6.30 -3.61 -27.69
C GLY A 23 5.62 -4.08 -26.41
N VAL A 24 4.43 -3.58 -26.14
CA VAL A 24 3.62 -4.00 -24.98
C VAL A 24 3.23 -5.48 -25.09
N GLN A 25 2.83 -5.97 -26.25
CA GLN A 25 2.49 -7.37 -26.46
C GLN A 25 3.68 -8.30 -26.22
N VAL A 26 4.85 -7.99 -26.76
CA VAL A 26 6.09 -8.76 -26.52
C VAL A 26 6.47 -8.75 -25.05
N MET A 27 6.35 -7.61 -24.36
CA MET A 27 6.57 -7.49 -22.93
C MET A 27 5.65 -8.41 -22.11
N LEU A 28 4.36 -8.44 -22.43
CA LEU A 28 3.39 -9.29 -21.74
C LEU A 28 3.69 -10.78 -21.94
N ILE A 29 4.05 -11.18 -23.17
CA ILE A 29 4.45 -12.56 -23.45
C ILE A 29 5.72 -12.92 -22.70
N PHE A 30 6.73 -12.05 -22.69
CA PHE A 30 7.96 -12.27 -21.94
C PHE A 30 7.68 -12.47 -20.43
N LEU A 31 6.89 -11.59 -19.82
CA LEU A 31 6.50 -11.71 -18.41
C LEU A 31 5.73 -13.00 -18.12
N ALA A 32 4.79 -13.38 -19.01
CA ALA A 32 4.03 -14.62 -18.89
C ALA A 32 4.97 -15.86 -18.90
N VAL A 33 5.94 -15.88 -19.79
CA VAL A 33 6.94 -16.96 -19.87
C VAL A 33 7.80 -17.01 -18.62
N VAL A 34 8.29 -15.85 -18.14
CA VAL A 34 9.09 -15.78 -16.89
C VAL A 34 8.30 -16.30 -15.71
N ILE A 35 7.04 -15.88 -15.54
CA ILE A 35 6.17 -16.34 -14.45
C ILE A 35 5.92 -17.84 -14.57
N ALA A 36 5.65 -18.38 -15.77
CA ALA A 36 5.45 -19.80 -15.97
C ALA A 36 6.70 -20.62 -15.61
N VAL A 37 7.88 -20.18 -16.07
CA VAL A 37 9.16 -20.85 -15.75
C VAL A 37 9.43 -20.82 -14.24
N LEU A 38 9.26 -19.68 -13.58
CA LEU A 38 9.44 -19.57 -12.14
C LEU A 38 8.40 -20.40 -11.36
N GLY A 39 7.15 -20.42 -11.84
CA GLY A 39 6.09 -21.26 -11.26
C GLY A 39 6.43 -22.75 -11.34
N VAL A 40 6.90 -23.23 -12.49
CA VAL A 40 7.36 -24.63 -12.63
C VAL A 40 8.60 -24.88 -11.78
N ALA A 41 9.58 -23.98 -11.80
CA ALA A 41 10.80 -24.12 -11.00
C ALA A 41 10.49 -24.18 -9.49
N SER A 42 9.50 -23.46 -9.00
CA SER A 42 9.10 -23.46 -7.59
C SER A 42 8.65 -24.84 -7.11
N ILE A 43 8.01 -25.64 -7.98
CA ILE A 43 7.58 -27.01 -7.66
C ILE A 43 8.77 -27.91 -7.33
N PHE A 44 9.92 -27.69 -7.97
CA PHE A 44 11.12 -28.49 -7.78
C PHE A 44 12.09 -27.93 -6.74
N LEU A 45 12.09 -26.59 -6.56
CA LEU A 45 13.04 -25.90 -5.68
C LEU A 45 12.53 -25.69 -4.26
N ILE A 46 11.21 -25.66 -4.07
CA ILE A 46 10.63 -25.48 -2.74
C ILE A 46 10.46 -26.87 -2.08
N PRO A 47 11.19 -27.16 -1.00
CA PRO A 47 11.05 -28.44 -0.32
C PRO A 47 9.67 -28.54 0.35
N ASP A 48 9.07 -29.74 0.29
CA ASP A 48 7.83 -30.06 1.02
C ASP A 48 8.11 -30.09 2.53
N PHE A 49 7.64 -29.10 3.26
CA PHE A 49 7.66 -29.08 4.72
C PHE A 49 6.55 -29.99 5.28
N LYS A 50 6.72 -31.31 5.14
CA LYS A 50 5.72 -32.31 5.55
C LYS A 50 5.49 -32.41 7.06
N GLY A 51 6.29 -31.73 7.89
CA GLY A 51 6.25 -31.85 9.36
C GLY A 51 5.53 -30.71 10.09
N GLU A 52 5.30 -29.57 9.46
CA GLU A 52 4.78 -28.38 10.15
C GLU A 52 3.29 -28.10 9.91
N ILE A 53 2.67 -28.81 8.97
CA ILE A 53 1.22 -28.68 8.78
C ILE A 53 0.53 -29.63 9.76
N ASP A 54 0.03 -29.10 10.86
CA ASP A 54 -0.90 -29.82 11.71
C ASP A 54 -2.08 -30.28 10.84
N LYS A 55 -2.22 -31.60 10.65
CA LYS A 55 -3.28 -32.21 9.84
C LYS A 55 -4.69 -31.87 10.36
N ASN A 56 -4.79 -31.38 11.60
CA ASN A 56 -6.01 -30.90 12.23
C ASN A 56 -6.19 -29.36 12.15
N ALA A 57 -5.20 -28.63 11.64
CA ALA A 57 -5.33 -27.20 11.44
C ALA A 57 -6.42 -26.92 10.40
N LYS A 58 -7.52 -26.36 10.82
CA LYS A 58 -8.55 -25.87 9.92
C LYS A 58 -7.96 -24.73 9.09
N LEU A 59 -7.74 -24.98 7.80
CA LEU A 59 -7.11 -24.06 6.86
C LEU A 59 -7.81 -22.70 6.79
N PHE A 60 -9.10 -22.64 7.09
CA PHE A 60 -9.90 -21.41 7.17
C PHE A 60 -11.10 -21.62 8.07
N SER A 61 -11.36 -20.67 8.96
CA SER A 61 -12.55 -20.66 9.81
C SER A 61 -13.26 -19.32 9.71
N LEU A 62 -14.48 -19.31 9.16
CA LEU A 62 -15.36 -18.13 9.15
C LEU A 62 -15.56 -17.56 10.57
N LYS A 63 -15.59 -18.44 11.59
CA LYS A 63 -15.70 -18.03 12.98
C LYS A 63 -14.50 -17.19 13.42
N GLU A 64 -13.29 -17.60 13.04
CA GLU A 64 -12.05 -16.85 13.33
C GLU A 64 -11.99 -15.54 12.56
N ALA A 65 -12.47 -15.49 11.32
CA ALA A 65 -12.56 -14.24 10.55
C ALA A 65 -13.52 -13.25 11.24
N VAL A 66 -14.67 -13.71 11.70
CA VAL A 66 -15.62 -12.88 12.46
C VAL A 66 -15.03 -12.44 13.80
N GLU A 67 -14.31 -13.32 14.49
CA GLU A 67 -13.61 -13.01 15.74
C GLU A 67 -12.53 -11.95 15.51
N ALA A 68 -11.72 -12.10 14.45
CA ALA A 68 -10.71 -11.12 14.06
C ALA A 68 -11.31 -9.75 13.77
N ILE A 69 -12.40 -9.67 13.00
CA ILE A 69 -13.08 -8.40 12.69
C ILE A 69 -13.66 -7.75 13.96
N LYS A 70 -14.16 -8.54 14.89
CA LYS A 70 -14.69 -8.04 16.17
C LYS A 70 -13.61 -7.57 17.13
N HIS A 71 -12.34 -7.92 16.89
CA HIS A 71 -11.24 -7.48 17.75
C HIS A 71 -11.07 -5.96 17.71
N PRO A 72 -10.92 -5.29 18.85
CA PRO A 72 -10.77 -3.84 18.91
C PRO A 72 -9.63 -3.34 18.00
N GLY A 73 -9.95 -2.43 17.13
CA GLY A 73 -9.00 -1.77 16.23
C GLY A 73 -8.82 -2.42 14.85
N VAL A 74 -9.15 -3.71 14.66
CA VAL A 74 -8.95 -4.39 13.36
C VAL A 74 -9.73 -3.70 12.24
N ILE A 75 -10.98 -3.34 12.47
CA ILE A 75 -11.79 -2.64 11.46
C ILE A 75 -11.16 -1.29 11.07
N TRP A 76 -10.63 -0.54 12.03
CA TRP A 76 -9.95 0.73 11.76
C TRP A 76 -8.66 0.54 10.97
N ALA A 77 -7.90 -0.52 11.27
CA ALA A 77 -6.70 -0.89 10.50
C ALA A 77 -7.05 -1.29 9.06
N CYS A 78 -8.11 -2.08 8.86
CA CYS A 78 -8.58 -2.50 7.54
C CYS A 78 -9.00 -1.30 6.68
N VAL A 79 -9.83 -0.39 7.21
CA VAL A 79 -10.27 0.80 6.46
C VAL A 79 -9.11 1.77 6.23
N ALA A 80 -8.20 1.92 7.19
CA ALA A 80 -7.01 2.73 7.00
C ALA A 80 -6.12 2.16 5.87
N TYR A 81 -5.93 0.84 5.82
CA TYR A 81 -5.14 0.20 4.76
C TYR A 81 -5.83 0.31 3.39
N PHE A 82 -7.16 0.17 3.33
CA PHE A 82 -7.93 0.47 2.13
C PHE A 82 -7.64 1.89 1.61
N CYS A 83 -7.68 2.90 2.50
CA CYS A 83 -7.39 4.28 2.13
C CYS A 83 -5.92 4.48 1.70
N VAL A 84 -4.96 3.83 2.39
CA VAL A 84 -3.54 3.86 1.99
C VAL A 84 -3.39 3.35 0.57
N TYR A 85 -4.04 2.23 0.26
CA TYR A 85 -3.94 1.61 -1.05
C TYR A 85 -4.66 2.41 -2.13
N ALA A 86 -5.83 2.98 -1.82
CA ALA A 86 -6.56 3.86 -2.73
C ALA A 86 -5.69 5.05 -3.15
N VAL A 87 -5.11 5.79 -2.18
CA VAL A 87 -4.24 6.94 -2.45
C VAL A 87 -2.94 6.53 -3.17
N TYR A 88 -2.40 5.36 -2.87
CA TYR A 88 -1.26 4.79 -3.59
C TYR A 88 -1.57 4.54 -5.07
N GLN A 89 -2.75 3.98 -5.40
CA GLN A 89 -3.18 3.74 -6.78
C GLN A 89 -3.43 5.05 -7.54
N GLY A 90 -3.97 6.07 -6.87
CA GLY A 90 -4.17 7.41 -7.41
C GLY A 90 -2.88 8.09 -7.87
N ALA A 91 -1.74 7.77 -7.25
CA ALA A 91 -0.44 8.29 -7.67
C ALA A 91 -0.09 7.96 -9.14
N THR A 92 -0.67 6.92 -9.71
CA THR A 92 -0.47 6.54 -11.11
C THR A 92 -0.96 7.63 -12.07
N TYR A 93 -2.00 8.36 -11.69
CA TYR A 93 -2.62 9.41 -12.51
C TYR A 93 -1.84 10.73 -12.51
N THR A 94 -0.85 10.89 -11.65
CA THR A 94 0.00 12.09 -11.61
C THR A 94 0.91 12.24 -12.83
N THR A 95 1.30 11.14 -13.48
CA THR A 95 2.14 11.17 -14.68
C THR A 95 1.35 11.70 -15.90
N PRO A 96 0.17 11.15 -16.26
CA PRO A 96 -0.65 11.73 -17.33
C PRO A 96 -1.15 13.15 -17.00
N TYR A 97 -1.35 13.49 -15.72
CA TYR A 97 -1.66 14.85 -15.28
C TYR A 97 -0.59 15.86 -15.69
N LEU A 98 0.70 15.55 -15.51
CA LEU A 98 1.81 16.42 -15.97
C LEU A 98 1.75 16.66 -17.47
N THR A 99 1.45 15.62 -18.26
CA THR A 99 1.39 15.73 -19.71
C THR A 99 0.19 16.56 -20.17
N GLN A 100 -0.99 16.27 -19.61
CA GLN A 100 -2.26 16.83 -20.11
C GLN A 100 -2.55 18.22 -19.56
N CYS A 101 -2.21 18.50 -18.31
CA CYS A 101 -2.52 19.77 -17.65
C CYS A 101 -1.40 20.81 -17.79
N PHE A 102 -0.13 20.38 -17.81
CA PHE A 102 1.02 21.30 -17.91
C PHE A 102 1.71 21.28 -19.27
N ASN A 103 1.25 20.44 -20.21
CA ASN A 103 1.93 20.20 -21.50
C ASN A 103 3.43 19.95 -21.30
N ALA A 104 3.77 19.18 -20.25
CA ALA A 104 5.14 18.90 -19.86
C ALA A 104 5.86 18.10 -20.95
N ASP A 105 7.15 18.41 -21.16
CA ASP A 105 7.97 17.68 -22.11
C ASP A 105 8.04 16.19 -21.78
N GLY A 106 7.97 15.34 -22.81
CA GLY A 106 7.95 13.89 -22.66
C GLY A 106 9.18 13.34 -21.90
N ASN A 107 10.34 13.97 -22.04
CA ASN A 107 11.54 13.58 -21.31
C ASN A 107 11.38 13.86 -19.81
N LEU A 108 10.85 15.02 -19.44
CA LEU A 108 10.55 15.35 -18.05
C LEU A 108 9.57 14.36 -17.43
N VAL A 109 8.47 14.07 -18.14
CA VAL A 109 7.44 13.13 -17.70
C VAL A 109 8.01 11.73 -17.49
N ASN A 110 8.82 11.24 -18.43
CA ASN A 110 9.48 9.94 -18.34
C ASN A 110 10.45 9.87 -17.15
N VAL A 111 11.30 10.89 -16.97
CA VAL A 111 12.26 10.95 -15.86
C VAL A 111 11.53 10.99 -14.51
N VAL A 112 10.49 11.81 -14.38
CA VAL A 112 9.66 11.89 -13.17
C VAL A 112 8.98 10.55 -12.89
N GLY A 113 8.42 9.91 -13.91
CA GLY A 113 7.80 8.58 -13.82
C GLY A 113 8.79 7.51 -13.33
N LEU A 114 10.01 7.50 -13.88
CA LEU A 114 11.09 6.60 -13.46
C LEU A 114 11.52 6.85 -12.00
N ILE A 115 11.78 8.12 -11.65
CA ILE A 115 12.14 8.51 -10.28
C ILE A 115 11.04 8.09 -9.31
N ARG A 116 9.77 8.41 -9.61
CA ARG A 116 8.64 8.07 -8.74
C ARG A 116 8.51 6.56 -8.56
N THR A 117 8.52 5.81 -9.66
CA THR A 117 8.19 4.37 -9.60
C THR A 117 9.34 3.53 -9.06
N TYR A 118 10.57 3.80 -9.50
CA TYR A 118 11.73 2.97 -9.18
C TYR A 118 12.64 3.61 -8.12
N GLY A 119 12.96 4.89 -8.26
CA GLY A 119 13.82 5.60 -7.30
C GLY A 119 13.15 5.72 -5.93
N ILE A 120 11.96 6.30 -5.92
CA ILE A 120 11.18 6.48 -4.68
C ILE A 120 10.75 5.12 -4.11
N GLY A 121 10.27 4.19 -4.94
CA GLY A 121 9.86 2.86 -4.49
C GLY A 121 10.98 2.10 -3.76
N LEU A 122 12.24 2.32 -4.14
CA LEU A 122 13.40 1.71 -3.48
C LEU A 122 13.73 2.36 -2.13
N ILE A 123 13.58 3.68 -2.02
CA ILE A 123 14.05 4.48 -0.87
C ILE A 123 12.94 4.68 0.16
N ALA A 124 11.70 4.88 -0.26
CA ALA A 124 10.60 5.26 0.62
C ALA A 124 10.31 4.19 1.69
N GLY A 125 10.34 2.91 1.32
CA GLY A 125 10.10 1.81 2.25
C GLY A 125 11.11 1.79 3.41
N PRO A 126 12.42 1.69 3.17
CA PRO A 126 13.44 1.74 4.21
C PRO A 126 13.38 3.00 5.08
N VAL A 127 13.20 4.19 4.49
CA VAL A 127 13.14 5.46 5.23
C VAL A 127 11.91 5.51 6.13
N VAL A 128 10.74 5.18 5.59
CA VAL A 128 9.47 5.21 6.33
C VAL A 128 9.42 4.10 7.38
N GLY A 129 9.98 2.92 7.08
CA GLY A 129 10.14 1.81 8.03
C GLY A 129 11.05 2.19 9.19
N TRP A 130 12.19 2.82 8.92
CA TRP A 130 13.08 3.37 9.96
C TRP A 130 12.35 4.41 10.82
N LEU A 131 11.59 5.32 10.19
CA LEU A 131 10.82 6.34 10.92
C LEU A 131 9.74 5.69 11.79
N ALA A 132 9.07 4.65 11.31
CA ALA A 132 8.07 3.89 12.08
C ALA A 132 8.69 3.23 13.31
N THR A 133 9.89 2.65 13.16
CA THR A 133 10.64 2.07 14.29
C THR A 133 11.07 3.16 15.28
N LYS A 134 11.57 4.30 14.82
CA LYS A 134 11.99 5.42 15.66
C LYS A 134 10.83 6.02 16.45
N LEU A 135 9.66 6.18 15.83
CA LEU A 135 8.44 6.70 16.46
C LEU A 135 7.67 5.61 17.23
N LYS A 136 8.10 4.35 17.17
CA LYS A 136 7.44 3.18 17.79
C LYS A 136 5.94 3.10 17.46
N SER A 137 5.53 3.60 16.30
CA SER A 137 4.13 3.60 15.87
C SER A 137 4.03 3.81 14.36
N PRO A 138 3.88 2.73 13.58
CA PRO A 138 3.54 2.78 12.16
C PRO A 138 2.32 3.64 11.87
N SER A 139 1.27 3.53 12.70
CA SER A 139 0.03 4.30 12.53
C SER A 139 0.25 5.81 12.54
N LYS A 140 1.17 6.33 13.38
CA LYS A 140 1.50 7.77 13.40
C LYS A 140 2.24 8.20 12.15
N VAL A 141 3.11 7.35 11.62
CA VAL A 141 3.87 7.64 10.40
C VAL A 141 2.95 7.69 9.20
N ILE A 142 2.03 6.73 9.07
CA ILE A 142 1.03 6.72 7.99
C ILE A 142 0.11 7.94 8.11
N LEU A 143 -0.29 8.33 9.32
CA LEU A 143 -1.07 9.55 9.54
C LEU A 143 -0.34 10.81 9.04
N GLY A 144 0.96 10.94 9.34
CA GLY A 144 1.80 12.01 8.82
C GLY A 144 1.91 11.98 7.29
N ALA A 145 2.05 10.79 6.71
CA ALA A 145 2.09 10.60 5.25
C ALA A 145 0.76 11.03 4.60
N PHE A 146 -0.40 10.68 5.18
CA PHE A 146 -1.69 11.16 4.68
C PHE A 146 -1.83 12.68 4.73
N ILE A 147 -1.45 13.31 5.85
CA ILE A 147 -1.51 14.77 5.98
C ILE A 147 -0.66 15.44 4.90
N LEU A 148 0.55 14.95 4.67
CA LEU A 148 1.42 15.48 3.63
C LEU A 148 0.87 15.19 2.23
N SER A 149 0.32 14.00 1.98
CA SER A 149 -0.33 13.67 0.71
C SER A 149 -1.51 14.59 0.40
N ILE A 150 -2.37 14.87 1.39
CA ILE A 150 -3.50 15.79 1.25
C ILE A 150 -3.00 17.20 0.91
N ALA A 151 -1.94 17.68 1.58
CA ALA A 151 -1.36 18.99 1.29
C ALA A 151 -0.83 19.08 -0.16
N VAL A 152 -0.19 18.02 -0.66
CA VAL A 152 0.31 17.96 -2.05
C VAL A 152 -0.86 17.91 -3.04
N LEU A 153 -1.90 17.11 -2.76
CA LEU A 153 -3.08 17.00 -3.61
C LEU A 153 -3.86 18.32 -3.69
N LEU A 154 -3.97 19.05 -2.57
CA LEU A 154 -4.50 20.42 -2.59
C LEU A 154 -3.62 21.33 -3.44
N GLY A 155 -2.31 21.18 -3.38
CA GLY A 155 -1.38 21.87 -4.26
C GLY A 155 -1.69 21.61 -5.74
N PHE A 156 -1.94 20.36 -6.14
CA PHE A 156 -2.30 20.04 -7.53
C PHE A 156 -3.62 20.70 -7.98
N ILE A 157 -4.59 20.84 -7.10
CA ILE A 157 -5.89 21.43 -7.44
C ILE A 157 -5.79 22.97 -7.52
N VAL A 158 -5.03 23.60 -6.62
CA VAL A 158 -4.99 25.08 -6.50
C VAL A 158 -3.94 25.69 -7.46
N PHE A 159 -2.93 24.93 -7.82
CA PHE A 159 -1.82 25.45 -8.62
C PHE A 159 -2.27 25.73 -10.07
N PRO A 160 -1.92 26.88 -10.65
CA PRO A 160 -2.28 27.19 -12.03
C PRO A 160 -1.62 26.19 -13.00
N HIS A 161 -2.42 25.68 -13.93
CA HIS A 161 -1.98 24.75 -14.97
C HIS A 161 -1.27 25.50 -16.10
N ASP A 162 -0.07 25.99 -15.81
CA ASP A 162 0.79 26.72 -16.73
C ASP A 162 2.01 25.85 -17.08
N PRO A 163 2.42 25.75 -18.36
CA PRO A 163 3.65 25.06 -18.74
C PRO A 163 4.89 25.52 -17.98
N GLY A 164 4.98 26.79 -17.59
CA GLY A 164 6.06 27.33 -16.74
C GLY A 164 6.11 26.73 -15.33
N ALA A 165 5.01 26.18 -14.85
CA ALA A 165 4.90 25.55 -13.54
C ALA A 165 5.16 24.02 -13.58
N ALA A 166 5.43 23.43 -14.74
CA ALA A 166 5.62 21.98 -14.92
C ALA A 166 6.70 21.38 -14.00
N MET A 167 7.79 22.11 -13.73
CA MET A 167 8.87 21.64 -12.84
C MET A 167 8.43 21.59 -11.37
N VAL A 168 7.61 22.55 -10.94
CA VAL A 168 7.02 22.56 -9.58
C VAL A 168 6.05 21.41 -9.43
N ALA A 169 5.17 21.21 -10.41
CA ALA A 169 4.24 20.07 -10.44
C ALA A 169 5.00 18.73 -10.44
N ALA A 170 6.08 18.60 -11.21
CA ALA A 170 6.94 17.43 -11.23
C ALA A 170 7.54 17.14 -9.85
N THR A 171 8.00 18.18 -9.14
CA THR A 171 8.52 18.05 -7.77
C THR A 171 7.43 17.56 -6.81
N LEU A 172 6.22 18.10 -6.91
CA LEU A 172 5.08 17.67 -6.11
C LEU A 172 4.70 16.20 -6.40
N VAL A 173 4.79 15.75 -7.66
CA VAL A 173 4.59 14.33 -8.03
C VAL A 173 5.61 13.43 -7.34
N VAL A 174 6.88 13.83 -7.27
CA VAL A 174 7.93 13.06 -6.56
C VAL A 174 7.65 13.00 -5.07
N VAL A 175 7.25 14.12 -4.44
CA VAL A 175 6.89 14.18 -3.01
C VAL A 175 5.66 13.31 -2.73
N PHE A 176 4.63 13.40 -3.57
CA PHE A 176 3.43 12.56 -3.45
C PHE A 176 3.77 11.09 -3.60
N GLY A 177 4.62 10.74 -4.58
CA GLY A 177 5.15 9.39 -4.72
C GLY A 177 5.84 8.89 -3.45
N PHE A 178 6.71 9.70 -2.83
CA PHE A 178 7.40 9.32 -1.60
C PHE A 178 6.42 9.03 -0.45
N THR A 179 5.43 9.88 -0.24
CA THR A 179 4.44 9.70 0.83
C THR A 179 3.57 8.45 0.60
N THR A 180 3.10 8.24 -0.63
CA THR A 180 2.20 7.13 -0.97
C THR A 180 2.92 5.78 -0.96
N TYR A 181 4.11 5.67 -1.60
CA TYR A 181 4.92 4.45 -1.58
C TYR A 181 5.41 4.13 -0.15
N GLY A 182 5.81 5.16 0.61
CA GLY A 182 6.21 5.01 1.99
C GLY A 182 5.07 4.50 2.87
N ALA A 183 3.88 5.11 2.80
CA ALA A 183 2.70 4.67 3.54
C ALA A 183 2.29 3.25 3.15
N PHE A 184 2.30 2.93 1.86
CA PHE A 184 1.97 1.58 1.37
C PHE A 184 2.95 0.52 1.89
N SER A 185 4.25 0.81 1.94
CA SER A 185 5.28 -0.15 2.38
C SER A 185 5.09 -0.62 3.83
N ILE A 186 4.48 0.20 4.68
CA ILE A 186 4.18 -0.13 6.09
C ILE A 186 2.67 -0.21 6.36
N GLY A 187 1.83 -0.22 5.32
CA GLY A 187 0.37 -0.09 5.42
C GLY A 187 -0.32 -1.18 6.25
N SER A 188 0.24 -2.39 6.27
CA SER A 188 -0.24 -3.50 7.11
C SER A 188 0.31 -3.49 8.55
N SER A 189 1.38 -2.72 8.81
CA SER A 189 2.03 -2.71 10.13
C SER A 189 1.16 -2.21 11.29
N PRO A 190 0.14 -1.34 11.11
CA PRO A 190 -0.80 -0.99 12.17
C PRO A 190 -1.51 -2.17 12.83
N LEU A 191 -1.62 -3.31 12.12
CA LEU A 191 -2.19 -4.53 12.68
C LEU A 191 -1.37 -5.07 13.85
N SER A 192 -0.04 -4.94 13.80
CA SER A 192 0.84 -5.37 14.89
C SER A 192 0.74 -4.50 16.16
N GLU A 193 0.22 -3.27 16.04
CA GLU A 193 0.01 -2.38 17.18
C GLU A 193 -1.21 -2.79 18.03
N ILE A 194 -2.09 -3.65 17.50
CA ILE A 194 -3.39 -3.99 18.11
C ILE A 194 -3.28 -5.16 19.11
N LYS A 195 -2.13 -5.84 19.20
CA LYS A 195 -1.91 -7.03 20.06
C LYS A 195 -2.96 -8.12 19.85
N ILE A 196 -3.12 -8.53 18.60
CA ILE A 196 -4.03 -9.61 18.24
C ILE A 196 -3.45 -10.96 18.70
N PRO A 197 -4.24 -11.85 19.31
CA PRO A 197 -3.78 -13.19 19.65
C PRO A 197 -3.19 -13.92 18.44
N MET A 198 -2.04 -14.59 18.62
CA MET A 198 -1.32 -15.27 17.52
C MET A 198 -2.22 -16.26 16.77
N ARG A 199 -3.18 -16.91 17.47
CA ARG A 199 -4.13 -17.85 16.88
C ARG A 199 -4.94 -17.27 15.73
N ILE A 200 -5.36 -16.00 15.85
CA ILE A 200 -6.20 -15.34 14.84
C ILE A 200 -5.46 -14.27 14.04
N PHE A 201 -4.16 -14.07 14.30
CA PHE A 201 -3.35 -13.02 13.62
C PHE A 201 -3.29 -13.25 12.11
N GLY A 202 -3.05 -14.48 11.68
CA GLY A 202 -3.02 -14.84 10.24
C GLY A 202 -4.35 -14.55 9.54
N THR A 203 -5.46 -14.89 10.20
CA THR A 203 -6.81 -14.60 9.69
C THR A 203 -7.08 -13.09 9.64
N ALA A 204 -6.68 -12.34 10.67
CA ALA A 204 -6.81 -10.89 10.69
C ALA A 204 -5.98 -10.21 9.58
N ALA A 205 -4.76 -10.70 9.33
CA ALA A 205 -3.92 -10.24 8.22
C ALA A 205 -4.54 -10.56 6.85
N GLY A 206 -5.17 -11.72 6.71
CA GLY A 206 -5.93 -12.08 5.51
C GLY A 206 -7.12 -11.16 5.25
N VAL A 207 -7.92 -10.87 6.28
CA VAL A 207 -9.04 -9.92 6.20
C VAL A 207 -8.54 -8.52 5.84
N LEU A 208 -7.48 -8.06 6.49
CA LEU A 208 -6.85 -6.77 6.19
C LEU A 208 -6.41 -6.68 4.73
N SER A 209 -5.81 -7.75 4.19
CA SER A 209 -5.37 -7.79 2.80
C SER A 209 -6.55 -7.74 1.82
N VAL A 210 -7.61 -8.53 2.06
CA VAL A 210 -8.81 -8.53 1.22
C VAL A 210 -9.46 -7.16 1.17
N VAL A 211 -9.67 -6.53 2.33
CA VAL A 211 -10.27 -5.19 2.40
C VAL A 211 -9.32 -4.13 1.84
N GLY A 212 -8.03 -4.23 2.18
CA GLY A 212 -7.02 -3.25 1.79
C GLY A 212 -6.81 -3.15 0.29
N PHE A 213 -6.86 -4.29 -0.44
CA PHE A 213 -6.67 -4.31 -1.89
C PHE A 213 -7.97 -4.16 -2.70
N MET A 214 -9.12 -4.00 -2.06
CA MET A 214 -10.39 -3.74 -2.77
C MET A 214 -10.36 -2.55 -3.75
N PRO A 215 -9.61 -1.46 -3.51
CA PRO A 215 -9.51 -0.36 -4.47
C PRO A 215 -9.10 -0.79 -5.89
N ASP A 216 -8.29 -1.83 -6.06
CA ASP A 216 -7.90 -2.36 -7.38
C ASP A 216 -9.10 -2.76 -8.25
N VAL A 217 -10.19 -3.19 -7.63
CA VAL A 217 -11.37 -3.67 -8.33
C VAL A 217 -12.08 -2.55 -9.09
N PHE A 218 -12.03 -1.31 -8.59
CA PHE A 218 -12.87 -0.25 -9.13
C PHE A 218 -12.14 1.06 -9.45
N ILE A 219 -11.03 1.40 -8.78
CA ILE A 219 -10.37 2.73 -8.93
C ILE A 219 -9.99 3.01 -10.38
N HIS A 220 -9.34 2.06 -11.04
CA HIS A 220 -8.85 2.29 -12.41
C HIS A 220 -10.01 2.44 -13.41
N THR A 221 -11.06 1.63 -13.27
CA THR A 221 -12.26 1.76 -14.12
C THR A 221 -12.99 3.06 -13.84
N TRP A 222 -13.09 3.45 -12.56
CA TRP A 222 -13.75 4.70 -12.15
C TRP A 222 -13.00 5.93 -12.65
N TYR A 223 -11.70 6.03 -12.38
CA TYR A 223 -10.90 7.17 -12.78
C TYR A 223 -10.71 7.26 -14.31
N GLY A 224 -10.57 6.10 -14.99
CA GLY A 224 -10.57 6.06 -16.45
C GLY A 224 -11.87 6.62 -17.03
N GLY A 225 -13.02 6.19 -16.51
CA GLY A 225 -14.32 6.71 -16.92
C GLY A 225 -14.52 8.20 -16.65
N LEU A 226 -13.93 8.74 -15.58
CA LEU A 226 -13.92 10.20 -15.34
C LEU A 226 -13.10 10.93 -16.40
N ILE A 227 -11.92 10.40 -16.75
CA ILE A 227 -11.05 11.01 -17.77
C ILE A 227 -11.74 10.99 -19.15
N ASP A 228 -12.39 9.87 -19.49
CA ASP A 228 -13.14 9.75 -20.74
C ASP A 228 -14.32 10.73 -20.82
N ALA A 229 -14.99 11.00 -19.68
CA ALA A 229 -16.16 11.86 -19.62
C ALA A 229 -15.84 13.35 -19.49
N GLN A 230 -14.79 13.72 -18.75
CA GLN A 230 -14.48 15.10 -18.33
C GLN A 230 -13.17 15.63 -18.94
N GLY A 231 -12.36 14.77 -19.58
CA GLY A 231 -11.05 15.15 -20.10
C GLY A 231 -10.11 15.65 -18.99
N ILE A 232 -9.53 16.84 -19.19
CA ILE A 232 -8.55 17.42 -18.27
C ILE A 232 -9.18 17.77 -16.88
N ASP A 233 -10.44 18.15 -16.86
CA ASP A 233 -11.14 18.52 -15.61
C ASP A 233 -11.32 17.33 -14.67
N ALA A 234 -11.22 16.10 -15.19
CA ALA A 234 -11.27 14.88 -14.40
C ALA A 234 -10.19 14.82 -13.31
N TYR A 235 -9.01 15.41 -13.56
CA TYR A 235 -7.92 15.37 -12.57
C TYR A 235 -8.28 16.09 -11.28
N THR A 236 -9.03 17.19 -11.34
CA THR A 236 -9.56 17.87 -10.15
C THR A 236 -10.49 16.95 -9.36
N SER A 237 -11.36 16.22 -10.06
CA SER A 237 -12.27 15.26 -9.43
C SER A 237 -11.50 14.09 -8.82
N ILE A 238 -10.52 13.50 -9.54
CA ILE A 238 -9.68 12.40 -9.08
C ILE A 238 -8.92 12.80 -7.80
N PHE A 239 -8.24 13.95 -7.82
CA PHE A 239 -7.52 14.44 -6.64
C PHE A 239 -8.44 14.79 -5.48
N GLY A 240 -9.66 15.23 -5.76
CA GLY A 240 -10.72 15.43 -4.75
C GLY A 240 -11.08 14.09 -4.05
N PHE A 241 -11.25 13.01 -4.81
CA PHE A 241 -11.49 11.67 -4.25
C PHE A 241 -10.29 11.13 -3.47
N GLU A 242 -9.06 11.38 -3.95
CA GLU A 242 -7.84 11.02 -3.23
C GLU A 242 -7.74 11.75 -1.89
N ILE A 243 -8.09 13.04 -1.84
CA ILE A 243 -8.19 13.81 -0.59
C ILE A 243 -9.24 13.20 0.34
N MET A 244 -10.40 12.85 -0.18
CA MET A 244 -11.45 12.17 0.60
C MET A 244 -10.94 10.89 1.23
N PHE A 245 -10.28 10.00 0.46
CA PHE A 245 -9.68 8.78 1.01
C PHE A 245 -8.60 9.11 2.04
N GLY A 246 -7.76 10.11 1.79
CA GLY A 246 -6.76 10.57 2.75
C GLY A 246 -7.39 11.03 4.08
N VAL A 247 -8.48 11.81 4.03
CA VAL A 247 -9.21 12.27 5.22
C VAL A 247 -9.84 11.10 5.98
N ILE A 248 -10.51 10.18 5.28
CA ILE A 248 -11.08 8.97 5.89
C ILE A 248 -9.96 8.15 6.55
N GLY A 249 -8.82 7.97 5.87
CA GLY A 249 -7.65 7.30 6.40
C GLY A 249 -7.12 7.95 7.67
N CYS A 250 -7.01 9.28 7.70
CA CYS A 250 -6.63 10.04 8.90
C CYS A 250 -7.59 9.79 10.07
N VAL A 251 -8.90 9.86 9.82
CA VAL A 251 -9.92 9.59 10.85
C VAL A 251 -9.77 8.17 11.40
N CYS A 252 -9.65 7.17 10.51
CA CYS A 252 -9.49 5.77 10.91
C CYS A 252 -8.21 5.54 11.74
N LEU A 253 -7.08 6.16 11.35
CA LEU A 253 -5.83 6.06 12.11
C LEU A 253 -5.93 6.74 13.48
N VAL A 254 -6.58 7.88 13.58
CA VAL A 254 -6.83 8.54 14.87
C VAL A 254 -7.71 7.66 15.77
N MET A 255 -8.77 7.05 15.21
CA MET A 255 -9.63 6.13 15.96
C MET A 255 -8.87 4.86 16.37
N LEU A 256 -8.01 4.34 15.50
CA LEU A 256 -7.12 3.23 15.81
C LEU A 256 -6.19 3.56 16.98
N LEU A 257 -5.48 4.70 16.92
CA LEU A 257 -4.58 5.14 17.98
C LEU A 257 -5.31 5.36 19.32
N ARG A 258 -6.56 5.88 19.29
CA ARG A 258 -7.41 5.99 20.48
C ARG A 258 -7.79 4.62 21.04
N THR A 259 -8.12 3.67 20.16
CA THR A 259 -8.46 2.30 20.55
C THR A 259 -7.25 1.60 21.18
N ILE A 260 -6.05 1.74 20.58
CA ILE A 260 -4.80 1.20 21.14
C ILE A 260 -4.53 1.78 22.53
N LYS A 261 -4.64 3.10 22.68
CA LYS A 261 -4.44 3.74 23.99
C LYS A 261 -5.45 3.28 25.04
N LYS A 262 -6.70 3.04 24.65
CA LYS A 262 -7.77 2.61 25.57
C LYS A 262 -7.66 1.14 25.98
N HIS A 263 -7.34 0.25 25.04
CA HIS A 263 -7.39 -1.20 25.26
C HIS A 263 -6.01 -1.84 25.47
N PHE A 264 -4.93 -1.19 25.01
CA PHE A 264 -3.57 -1.73 25.00
C PHE A 264 -2.54 -0.74 25.56
N GLY A 265 -2.97 0.24 26.36
CA GLY A 265 -2.07 1.18 27.05
C GLY A 265 -1.13 0.47 28.04
N ALA A 266 -0.04 1.10 28.45
CA ALA A 266 1.05 0.48 29.21
C ALA A 266 0.60 -0.41 30.38
N GLU A 267 -0.44 0.01 31.10
CA GLU A 267 -0.97 -0.72 32.27
C GLU A 267 -1.74 -2.01 31.92
N SER A 268 -2.27 -2.10 30.67
CA SER A 268 -2.92 -3.31 30.17
C SER A 268 -1.92 -4.32 29.55
N VAL A 269 -0.73 -3.84 29.19
CA VAL A 269 0.35 -4.67 28.65
C VAL A 269 0.95 -5.53 29.75
N ASP A 270 1.30 -4.91 30.90
CA ASP A 270 1.89 -5.62 32.03
C ASP A 270 0.92 -6.69 32.57
N LYS A 271 -0.38 -6.37 32.66
CA LYS A 271 -1.41 -7.32 33.11
C LYS A 271 -1.67 -8.46 32.10
N ALA A 272 -1.51 -8.21 30.80
CA ALA A 272 -1.67 -9.25 29.78
C ALA A 272 -0.46 -10.20 29.74
N GLU A 273 0.75 -9.67 29.92
CA GLU A 273 1.99 -10.45 30.03
C GLU A 273 2.02 -11.29 31.30
N GLU A 274 1.58 -10.73 32.43
CA GLU A 274 1.44 -11.46 33.70
C GLU A 274 0.39 -12.58 33.61
N ALA A 275 -0.75 -12.34 32.94
CA ALA A 275 -1.79 -13.35 32.75
C ALA A 275 -1.33 -14.48 31.84
N GLU A 276 -0.62 -14.17 30.75
CA GLU A 276 -0.07 -15.16 29.82
C GLU A 276 1.06 -15.98 30.48
N ALA A 277 1.92 -15.34 31.27
CA ALA A 277 2.95 -16.01 32.04
C ALA A 277 2.35 -16.94 33.12
N ALA A 278 1.26 -16.53 33.75
CA ALA A 278 0.56 -17.35 34.76
C ALA A 278 -0.15 -18.56 34.10
N GLU A 279 -0.70 -18.41 32.87
CA GLU A 279 -1.33 -19.49 32.13
C GLU A 279 -0.29 -20.52 31.66
N ILE A 280 0.89 -20.07 31.22
CA ILE A 280 2.00 -20.95 30.85
C ILE A 280 2.54 -21.72 32.08
N ALA A 281 2.74 -21.02 33.19
CA ALA A 281 3.20 -21.66 34.43
C ALA A 281 2.17 -22.64 35.05
N GLY A 282 0.88 -22.36 34.89
CA GLY A 282 -0.20 -23.25 35.30
C GLY A 282 -0.37 -24.49 34.43
N GLY A 283 -0.02 -24.37 33.13
CA GLY A 283 -0.06 -25.48 32.16
C GLY A 283 1.07 -26.51 32.35
N GLU A 284 2.24 -26.10 32.87
CA GLU A 284 3.36 -27.00 33.17
C GLU A 284 3.17 -27.82 34.48
N ALA A 285 2.26 -27.40 35.33
CA ALA A 285 1.99 -28.09 36.60
C ALA A 285 0.95 -29.22 36.50
N THR A 286 0.43 -29.50 35.29
CA THR A 286 -0.66 -30.47 35.07
C THR A 286 -0.28 -31.61 34.10
N ILE A 287 1.02 -31.89 33.89
CA ILE A 287 1.52 -33.07 33.15
C ILE A 287 2.25 -34.03 34.09
#